data_b305052f34a27338484a9607ac167c6e
#
_entry.id   b305052f34a27338484a9607ac167c6e
#
_cell.length_a   1.000
_cell.length_b   1.000
_cell.length_c   1.000
_cell.angle_alpha   90.00
_cell.angle_beta   90.00
_cell.angle_gamma   90.00
#
_symmetry.space_group_name_H-M   'P 1'
#
loop_
_entity.id
_entity.type
_entity.pdbx_description
1 polymer ?
#
loop_
_entity_poly.entity_id
_entity_poly.type
_entity_poly.pdbx_seq_one_letter_code
_entity_poly.pdbx_strand_id
1 'polypeptide(L)'
;MTTPTPARSFADPAPADCLERAASALAENGFTVEILDDAAAARIRIKDLIPAGASVLTGASETLRLSGIEEDINTSGRYAALRPRLLTMDRVAAADEFRRLLASPDVIVASAAAITESGSVVVASGSGSQLPAFAGGAAHAIWIVGAQKVVPDLSTALQRVEEHALPLESARTKVAYGWPSAVNRLLVLNAEHQPGRGTVLLLREAIGFRAWIHRPGDPGRGAFGSAPDKMPSGRRARPPGRGPRAGTAGGPASDGGEFRLCRDHQDLAAATMRSAAPGRPIQCVCR
;
A
#
# COMPACT_ATOMS: atom_id res chain seq x y z
N MET A 1 -18.63 38.92 -6.49
CA MET A 1 -17.43 38.37 -5.81
C MET A 1 -17.88 37.18 -4.97
N THR A 2 -17.71 35.97 -5.47
CA THR A 2 -17.99 34.74 -4.71
C THR A 2 -16.85 34.55 -3.71
N THR A 3 -17.18 34.59 -2.42
CA THR A 3 -16.23 34.26 -1.35
C THR A 3 -15.75 32.83 -1.58
N PRO A 4 -14.44 32.56 -1.66
CA PRO A 4 -13.96 31.18 -1.82
C PRO A 4 -14.43 30.36 -0.61
N THR A 5 -15.10 29.25 -0.87
CA THR A 5 -15.43 28.28 0.16
C THR A 5 -14.13 27.86 0.86
N PRO A 6 -14.03 27.92 2.19
CA PRO A 6 -12.83 27.50 2.89
C PRO A 6 -12.50 26.05 2.54
N ALA A 7 -11.24 25.77 2.23
CA ALA A 7 -10.77 24.43 1.94
C ALA A 7 -11.09 23.51 3.14
N ARG A 8 -11.73 22.36 2.87
CA ARG A 8 -12.08 21.38 3.90
C ARG A 8 -10.80 20.82 4.54
N SER A 9 -10.77 20.72 5.86
CA SER A 9 -9.70 20.05 6.58
C SER A 9 -9.62 18.57 6.17
N PHE A 10 -8.43 18.03 5.99
CA PHE A 10 -8.22 16.60 5.73
C PHE A 10 -8.64 15.67 6.89
N ALA A 11 -9.02 16.22 8.02
CA ALA A 11 -9.57 15.49 9.16
C ALA A 11 -11.09 15.39 9.11
N ASP A 12 -11.78 16.28 8.36
CA ASP A 12 -13.21 16.34 8.29
C ASP A 12 -13.79 15.32 7.29
N PRO A 13 -14.92 14.67 7.58
CA PRO A 13 -15.54 13.74 6.65
C PRO A 13 -15.97 14.45 5.37
N ALA A 14 -15.81 13.76 4.25
CA ALA A 14 -16.38 14.23 2.99
C ALA A 14 -17.91 14.22 3.05
N PRO A 15 -18.58 15.15 2.36
CA PRO A 15 -20.03 15.12 2.17
C PRO A 15 -20.50 13.79 1.58
N ALA A 16 -21.75 13.41 1.87
CA ALA A 16 -22.31 12.13 1.43
C ALA A 16 -22.29 11.97 -0.11
N ASP A 17 -22.58 13.05 -0.83
CA ASP A 17 -22.54 13.07 -2.29
C ASP A 17 -21.13 12.85 -2.85
N CYS A 18 -20.08 13.31 -2.18
CA CYS A 18 -18.69 13.03 -2.55
C CYS A 18 -18.36 11.52 -2.36
N LEU A 19 -18.85 10.91 -1.28
CA LEU A 19 -18.68 9.48 -1.05
C LEU A 19 -19.37 8.67 -2.14
N GLU A 20 -20.59 9.05 -2.49
CA GLU A 20 -21.39 8.37 -3.50
C GLU A 20 -20.75 8.50 -4.90
N ARG A 21 -20.22 9.69 -5.25
CA ARG A 21 -19.45 9.85 -6.50
C ARG A 21 -18.20 8.97 -6.51
N ALA A 22 -17.42 8.97 -5.43
CA ALA A 22 -16.24 8.13 -5.33
C ALA A 22 -16.58 6.63 -5.40
N ALA A 23 -17.68 6.20 -4.76
CA ALA A 23 -18.14 4.81 -4.81
C ALA A 23 -18.56 4.40 -6.22
N SER A 24 -19.32 5.24 -6.92
CA SER A 24 -19.71 4.98 -8.32
C SER A 24 -18.49 4.87 -9.23
N ALA A 25 -17.56 5.83 -9.14
CA ALA A 25 -16.36 5.83 -9.96
C ALA A 25 -15.44 4.62 -9.66
N LEU A 26 -15.29 4.23 -8.39
CA LEU A 26 -14.56 3.01 -8.03
C LEU A 26 -15.22 1.77 -8.63
N ALA A 27 -16.55 1.66 -8.58
CA ALA A 27 -17.29 0.53 -9.16
C ALA A 27 -17.14 0.48 -10.69
N GLU A 28 -17.21 1.62 -11.38
CA GLU A 28 -16.94 1.75 -12.82
C GLU A 28 -15.50 1.35 -13.16
N ASN A 29 -14.55 1.60 -12.26
CA ASN A 29 -13.15 1.20 -12.38
C ASN A 29 -12.90 -0.27 -11.95
N GLY A 30 -13.94 -1.07 -11.69
CA GLY A 30 -13.84 -2.51 -11.45
C GLY A 30 -13.64 -2.94 -10.00
N PHE A 31 -13.65 -2.01 -9.04
CA PHE A 31 -13.63 -2.36 -7.62
C PHE A 31 -15.01 -2.78 -7.12
N THR A 32 -15.06 -3.72 -6.19
CA THR A 32 -16.27 -3.96 -5.38
C THR A 32 -16.34 -2.89 -4.30
N VAL A 33 -17.46 -2.18 -4.18
CA VAL A 33 -17.58 -1.04 -3.25
C VAL A 33 -18.81 -1.18 -2.39
N GLU A 34 -18.64 -0.95 -1.10
CA GLU A 34 -19.75 -0.85 -0.14
C GLU A 34 -19.60 0.43 0.69
N ILE A 35 -20.68 1.19 0.85
CA ILE A 35 -20.72 2.33 1.78
C ILE A 35 -21.35 1.83 3.08
N LEU A 36 -20.63 1.95 4.18
CA LEU A 36 -21.04 1.52 5.51
C LEU A 36 -21.09 2.74 6.44
N ASP A 37 -21.92 2.66 7.48
CA ASP A 37 -22.08 3.79 8.37
C ASP A 37 -20.82 4.06 9.20
N ASP A 38 -20.23 3.01 9.78
CA ASP A 38 -19.15 3.13 10.75
C ASP A 38 -18.17 1.95 10.73
N ALA A 39 -17.18 2.03 11.61
CA ALA A 39 -16.19 0.99 11.80
C ALA A 39 -16.77 -0.31 12.36
N ALA A 40 -17.87 -0.27 13.12
CA ALA A 40 -18.50 -1.46 13.67
C ALA A 40 -19.15 -2.29 12.55
N ALA A 41 -19.82 -1.62 11.60
CA ALA A 41 -20.37 -2.26 10.41
C ALA A 41 -19.25 -2.90 9.56
N ALA A 42 -18.13 -2.21 9.35
CA ALA A 42 -16.97 -2.76 8.65
C ALA A 42 -16.36 -3.97 9.38
N ARG A 43 -16.28 -3.95 10.70
CA ARG A 43 -15.78 -5.06 11.52
C ARG A 43 -16.63 -6.32 11.42
N ILE A 44 -17.93 -6.17 11.24
CA ILE A 44 -18.85 -7.29 10.95
C ILE A 44 -18.62 -7.78 9.52
N ARG A 45 -18.63 -6.86 8.55
CA ARG A 45 -18.56 -7.19 7.13
C ARG A 45 -17.26 -7.89 6.74
N ILE A 46 -16.13 -7.54 7.35
CA ILE A 46 -14.82 -8.15 7.05
C ILE A 46 -14.81 -9.67 7.31
N LYS A 47 -15.61 -10.16 8.26
CA LYS A 47 -15.71 -11.59 8.58
C LYS A 47 -16.37 -12.40 7.46
N ASP A 48 -17.25 -11.77 6.71
CA ASP A 48 -17.93 -12.41 5.57
C ASP A 48 -17.05 -12.39 4.31
N LEU A 49 -16.21 -11.34 4.17
CA LEU A 49 -15.33 -11.16 3.02
C LEU A 49 -14.09 -12.06 3.06
N ILE A 50 -13.63 -12.45 4.26
CA ILE A 50 -12.40 -13.22 4.42
C ILE A 50 -12.72 -14.67 4.80
N PRO A 51 -12.38 -15.64 3.95
CA PRO A 51 -12.56 -17.07 4.27
C PRO A 51 -11.79 -17.47 5.54
N ALA A 52 -12.37 -18.35 6.35
CA ALA A 52 -11.66 -18.94 7.48
C ALA A 52 -10.42 -19.70 7.00
N GLY A 53 -9.30 -19.57 7.72
CA GLY A 53 -8.03 -20.20 7.39
C GLY A 53 -7.20 -19.47 6.33
N ALA A 54 -7.75 -18.46 5.66
CA ALA A 54 -6.99 -17.66 4.67
C ALA A 54 -5.75 -17.02 5.30
N SER A 55 -4.66 -16.95 4.55
CA SER A 55 -3.48 -16.16 4.95
C SER A 55 -3.77 -14.68 4.79
N VAL A 56 -3.75 -13.94 5.91
CA VAL A 56 -4.13 -12.52 5.93
C VAL A 56 -2.97 -11.65 6.37
N LEU A 57 -2.61 -10.69 5.50
CA LEU A 57 -1.67 -9.64 5.83
C LEU A 57 -2.44 -8.37 6.22
N THR A 58 -2.27 -7.90 7.46
CA THR A 58 -2.76 -6.57 7.86
C THR A 58 -1.69 -5.51 7.61
N GLY A 59 -2.03 -4.46 6.85
CA GLY A 59 -1.17 -3.29 6.72
C GLY A 59 -1.10 -2.48 8.01
N ALA A 60 0.02 -1.80 8.25
CA ALA A 60 0.10 -0.83 9.35
C ALA A 60 -0.88 0.32 9.08
N SER A 61 -1.95 0.41 9.84
CA SER A 61 -3.04 1.35 9.60
C SER A 61 -3.71 1.76 10.89
N GLU A 62 -3.73 3.06 11.13
CA GLU A 62 -4.45 3.63 12.29
C GLU A 62 -5.97 3.38 12.17
N THR A 63 -6.50 3.32 10.95
CA THR A 63 -7.91 2.94 10.70
C THR A 63 -8.20 1.52 11.19
N LEU A 64 -7.35 0.54 10.84
CA LEU A 64 -7.54 -0.84 11.27
C LEU A 64 -7.38 -1.00 12.78
N ARG A 65 -6.43 -0.29 13.36
CA ARG A 65 -6.19 -0.32 14.81
C ARG A 65 -7.41 0.24 15.57
N LEU A 66 -7.91 1.41 15.17
CA LEU A 66 -9.03 2.06 15.84
C LEU A 66 -10.37 1.34 15.65
N SER A 67 -10.56 0.66 14.52
CA SER A 67 -11.75 -0.15 14.26
C SER A 67 -11.76 -1.50 15.00
N GLY A 68 -10.63 -1.92 15.59
CA GLY A 68 -10.46 -3.25 16.17
C GLY A 68 -10.29 -4.38 15.15
N ILE A 69 -10.32 -4.08 13.84
CA ILE A 69 -10.19 -5.09 12.78
C ILE A 69 -8.79 -5.70 12.77
N GLU A 70 -7.75 -4.90 13.05
CA GLU A 70 -6.38 -5.42 13.16
C GLU A 70 -6.26 -6.49 14.24
N GLU A 71 -6.84 -6.25 15.41
CA GLU A 71 -6.85 -7.18 16.52
C GLU A 71 -7.64 -8.45 16.19
N ASP A 72 -8.87 -8.30 15.66
CA ASP A 72 -9.69 -9.46 15.27
C ASP A 72 -8.98 -10.37 14.27
N ILE A 73 -8.32 -9.81 13.27
CA ILE A 73 -7.61 -10.61 12.26
C ILE A 73 -6.39 -11.30 12.89
N ASN A 74 -5.61 -10.58 13.69
CA ASN A 74 -4.33 -11.07 14.16
C ASN A 74 -4.42 -12.01 15.38
N THR A 75 -5.53 -11.99 16.15
CA THR A 75 -5.63 -12.71 17.43
C THR A 75 -6.76 -13.73 17.52
N SER A 76 -7.77 -13.67 16.64
CA SER A 76 -8.95 -14.54 16.73
C SER A 76 -8.68 -16.04 16.47
N GLY A 77 -7.56 -16.38 15.85
CA GLY A 77 -7.28 -17.76 15.40
C GLY A 77 -8.13 -18.21 14.20
N ARG A 78 -9.03 -17.35 13.69
CA ARG A 78 -9.86 -17.64 12.50
C ARG A 78 -9.06 -17.68 11.21
N TYR A 79 -7.97 -16.91 11.13
CA TYR A 79 -7.15 -16.69 9.95
C TYR A 79 -5.70 -17.11 10.20
N ALA A 80 -4.97 -17.46 9.14
CA ALA A 80 -3.52 -17.57 9.18
C ALA A 80 -2.91 -16.15 9.12
N ALA A 81 -2.93 -15.45 10.27
CA ALA A 81 -2.48 -14.06 10.36
C ALA A 81 -0.96 -13.95 10.12
N LEU A 82 -0.57 -13.20 9.09
CA LEU A 82 0.84 -13.09 8.69
C LEU A 82 1.61 -12.06 9.52
N ARG A 83 0.96 -11.00 10.00
CA ARG A 83 1.65 -9.93 10.72
C ARG A 83 2.34 -10.40 12.00
N PRO A 84 1.71 -11.18 12.91
CA PRO A 84 2.39 -11.72 14.08
C PRO A 84 3.60 -12.58 13.71
N ARG A 85 3.46 -13.43 12.67
CA ARG A 85 4.55 -14.28 12.17
C ARG A 85 5.73 -13.45 11.64
N LEU A 86 5.46 -12.44 10.81
CA LEU A 86 6.48 -11.56 10.24
C LEU A 86 7.26 -10.76 11.30
N LEU A 87 6.64 -10.45 12.44
CA LEU A 87 7.30 -9.73 13.54
C LEU A 87 8.31 -10.61 14.29
N THR A 88 8.14 -11.93 14.30
CA THR A 88 9.03 -12.89 14.98
C THR A 88 10.07 -13.51 14.04
N MET A 89 9.97 -13.29 12.72
CA MET A 89 10.90 -13.89 11.75
C MET A 89 12.27 -13.22 11.78
N ASP A 90 13.34 -14.02 11.66
CA ASP A 90 14.66 -13.53 11.32
C ASP A 90 14.69 -13.07 9.86
N ARG A 91 14.76 -11.76 9.68
CA ARG A 91 14.69 -11.12 8.35
C ARG A 91 15.92 -11.39 7.47
N VAL A 92 17.02 -11.85 8.07
CA VAL A 92 18.24 -12.20 7.33
C VAL A 92 18.21 -13.68 6.94
N ALA A 93 18.01 -14.57 7.91
CA ALA A 93 17.99 -16.00 7.66
C ALA A 93 16.79 -16.45 6.81
N ALA A 94 15.62 -15.81 6.95
CA ALA A 94 14.39 -16.15 6.24
C ALA A 94 13.97 -15.08 5.21
N ALA A 95 14.93 -14.38 4.60
CA ALA A 95 14.65 -13.22 3.74
C ALA A 95 13.73 -13.55 2.56
N ASP A 96 13.88 -14.71 1.92
CA ASP A 96 13.06 -15.12 0.77
C ASP A 96 11.62 -15.47 1.19
N GLU A 97 11.47 -16.13 2.31
CA GLU A 97 10.15 -16.44 2.87
C GLU A 97 9.44 -15.16 3.31
N PHE A 98 10.17 -14.27 4.01
CA PHE A 98 9.65 -12.96 4.43
C PHE A 98 9.10 -12.16 3.24
N ARG A 99 9.84 -12.09 2.13
CA ARG A 99 9.41 -11.40 0.91
C ARG A 99 8.16 -12.06 0.29
N ARG A 100 8.11 -13.39 0.23
CA ARG A 100 6.96 -14.13 -0.32
C ARG A 100 5.69 -13.90 0.49
N LEU A 101 5.77 -13.96 1.81
CA LEU A 101 4.63 -13.72 2.70
C LEU A 101 4.08 -12.28 2.57
N LEU A 102 4.96 -11.30 2.37
CA LEU A 102 4.54 -9.91 2.13
C LEU A 102 3.95 -9.70 0.73
N ALA A 103 4.46 -10.40 -0.27
CA ALA A 103 4.09 -10.14 -1.66
C ALA A 103 2.80 -10.83 -2.09
N SER A 104 2.50 -12.03 -1.58
CA SER A 104 1.42 -12.88 -2.10
C SER A 104 0.61 -13.56 -0.99
N PRO A 105 0.00 -12.80 -0.06
CA PRO A 105 -1.00 -13.35 0.85
C PRO A 105 -2.29 -13.69 0.09
N ASP A 106 -3.15 -14.55 0.65
CA ASP A 106 -4.49 -14.73 0.10
C ASP A 106 -5.28 -13.41 0.19
N VAL A 107 -5.19 -12.73 1.32
CA VAL A 107 -5.88 -11.46 1.55
C VAL A 107 -4.95 -10.42 2.15
N ILE A 108 -4.97 -9.21 1.59
CA ILE A 108 -4.40 -8.03 2.27
C ILE A 108 -5.53 -7.12 2.74
N VAL A 109 -5.47 -6.71 4.01
CA VAL A 109 -6.42 -5.77 4.59
C VAL A 109 -5.65 -4.55 5.10
N ALA A 110 -6.01 -3.37 4.64
CA ALA A 110 -5.46 -2.12 5.14
C ALA A 110 -6.41 -0.94 4.91
N SER A 111 -5.87 0.27 4.94
CA SER A 111 -6.57 1.48 4.52
C SER A 111 -5.81 2.16 3.40
N ALA A 112 -6.50 3.02 2.65
CA ALA A 112 -5.88 3.93 1.70
C ALA A 112 -5.40 5.22 2.40
N ALA A 113 -4.43 5.90 1.80
CA ALA A 113 -4.08 7.26 2.19
C ALA A 113 -5.12 8.27 1.69
N ALA A 114 -5.66 8.03 0.49
CA ALA A 114 -6.77 8.78 -0.08
C ALA A 114 -7.53 7.94 -1.11
N ILE A 115 -8.78 8.31 -1.38
CA ILE A 115 -9.60 7.90 -2.52
C ILE A 115 -10.00 9.15 -3.27
N THR A 116 -9.82 9.17 -4.59
CA THR A 116 -10.30 10.29 -5.41
C THR A 116 -11.76 10.12 -5.80
N GLU A 117 -12.47 11.23 -6.05
CA GLU A 117 -13.84 11.17 -6.57
C GLU A 117 -13.92 10.56 -7.98
N SER A 118 -12.79 10.46 -8.69
CA SER A 118 -12.65 9.72 -9.95
C SER A 118 -12.35 8.23 -9.78
N GLY A 119 -12.34 7.70 -8.55
CA GLY A 119 -12.22 6.28 -8.27
C GLY A 119 -10.79 5.73 -8.28
N SER A 120 -9.79 6.53 -7.95
CA SER A 120 -8.42 6.04 -7.75
C SER A 120 -8.12 5.81 -6.27
N VAL A 121 -7.46 4.70 -5.96
CA VAL A 121 -6.99 4.34 -4.62
C VAL A 121 -5.52 4.73 -4.48
N VAL A 122 -5.19 5.57 -3.50
CA VAL A 122 -3.83 6.04 -3.25
C VAL A 122 -3.27 5.42 -1.97
N VAL A 123 -2.13 4.73 -2.09
CA VAL A 123 -1.43 4.08 -0.97
C VAL A 123 -0.01 4.62 -0.87
N ALA A 124 0.34 5.21 0.26
CA ALA A 124 1.69 5.69 0.56
C ALA A 124 2.42 4.72 1.50
N SER A 125 3.73 4.54 1.30
CA SER A 125 4.53 3.62 2.11
C SER A 125 5.97 4.09 2.27
N GLY A 126 6.50 3.99 3.49
CA GLY A 126 7.92 4.21 3.77
C GLY A 126 8.79 3.03 3.34
N SER A 127 8.40 1.80 3.66
CA SER A 127 9.18 0.58 3.36
C SER A 127 8.81 -0.09 2.03
N GLY A 128 7.58 0.13 1.53
CA GLY A 128 7.03 -0.57 0.37
C GLY A 128 6.55 -1.99 0.64
N SER A 129 6.64 -2.48 1.87
CA SER A 129 6.40 -3.88 2.22
C SER A 129 5.00 -4.41 1.84
N GLN A 130 3.98 -3.56 1.87
CA GLN A 130 2.59 -3.92 1.55
C GLN A 130 2.21 -3.68 0.07
N LEU A 131 3.01 -2.89 -0.66
CA LEU A 131 2.66 -2.47 -2.02
C LEU A 131 2.56 -3.63 -3.02
N PRO A 132 3.43 -4.65 -3.01
CA PRO A 132 3.31 -5.79 -3.92
C PRO A 132 1.97 -6.51 -3.78
N ALA A 133 1.50 -6.72 -2.55
CA ALA A 133 0.21 -7.36 -2.30
C ALA A 133 -0.96 -6.54 -2.87
N PHE A 134 -0.94 -5.20 -2.73
CA PHE A 134 -1.95 -4.34 -3.34
C PHE A 134 -1.86 -4.27 -4.85
N ALA A 135 -0.64 -4.24 -5.40
CA ALA A 135 -0.40 -4.07 -6.83
C ALA A 135 -0.75 -5.30 -7.68
N GLY A 136 -1.12 -6.42 -7.06
CA GLY A 136 -1.50 -7.64 -7.78
C GLY A 136 -1.03 -8.93 -7.12
N GLY A 137 -0.26 -8.86 -6.04
CA GLY A 137 0.29 -10.06 -5.39
C GLY A 137 -0.71 -10.82 -4.51
N ALA A 138 -1.63 -10.12 -3.85
CA ALA A 138 -2.69 -10.76 -3.08
C ALA A 138 -3.84 -11.23 -3.97
N ALA A 139 -4.47 -12.36 -3.65
CA ALA A 139 -5.67 -12.82 -4.33
C ALA A 139 -6.86 -11.87 -4.07
N HIS A 140 -6.94 -11.29 -2.86
CA HIS A 140 -7.93 -10.27 -2.53
C HIS A 140 -7.27 -9.10 -1.79
N ALA A 141 -7.65 -7.87 -2.16
CA ALA A 141 -7.21 -6.65 -1.49
C ALA A 141 -8.43 -5.89 -0.95
N ILE A 142 -8.45 -5.62 0.35
CA ILE A 142 -9.56 -4.98 1.02
C ILE A 142 -9.05 -3.67 1.66
N TRP A 143 -9.69 -2.56 1.30
CA TRP A 143 -9.41 -1.25 1.88
C TRP A 143 -10.59 -0.79 2.73
N ILE A 144 -10.32 -0.39 3.98
CA ILE A 144 -11.29 0.23 4.88
C ILE A 144 -10.94 1.71 4.97
N VAL A 145 -11.84 2.56 4.51
CA VAL A 145 -11.53 3.97 4.23
C VAL A 145 -12.59 4.87 4.85
N GLY A 146 -12.19 5.67 5.85
CA GLY A 146 -13.08 6.68 6.45
C GLY A 146 -13.32 7.86 5.51
N ALA A 147 -14.50 8.48 5.63
CA ALA A 147 -14.98 9.56 4.76
C ALA A 147 -13.99 10.71 4.57
N GLN A 148 -13.19 11.05 5.58
CA GLN A 148 -12.20 12.13 5.49
C GLN A 148 -11.06 11.88 4.48
N LYS A 149 -10.97 10.65 3.94
CA LYS A 149 -9.95 10.27 2.96
C LYS A 149 -10.42 10.40 1.52
N VAL A 150 -11.71 10.70 1.31
CA VAL A 150 -12.24 10.99 -0.03
C VAL A 150 -11.90 12.44 -0.38
N VAL A 151 -11.25 12.62 -1.53
CA VAL A 151 -10.74 13.90 -2.03
C VAL A 151 -11.11 14.08 -3.51
N PRO A 152 -11.18 15.33 -4.02
CA PRO A 152 -11.62 15.58 -5.39
C PRO A 152 -10.76 14.89 -6.46
N ASP A 153 -9.45 14.93 -6.33
CA ASP A 153 -8.51 14.53 -7.37
C ASP A 153 -7.17 14.01 -6.82
N LEU A 154 -6.30 13.55 -7.72
CA LEU A 154 -5.00 13.01 -7.37
C LEU A 154 -4.06 14.07 -6.78
N SER A 155 -4.13 15.33 -7.23
CA SER A 155 -3.30 16.40 -6.67
C SER A 155 -3.62 16.63 -5.20
N THR A 156 -4.91 16.71 -4.88
CA THR A 156 -5.40 16.82 -3.50
C THR A 156 -5.07 15.57 -2.67
N ALA A 157 -5.09 14.37 -3.30
CA ALA A 157 -4.67 13.14 -2.64
C ALA A 157 -3.19 13.18 -2.22
N LEU A 158 -2.30 13.66 -3.10
CA LEU A 158 -0.88 13.81 -2.81
C LEU A 158 -0.65 14.87 -1.72
N GLN A 159 -1.33 16.00 -1.83
CA GLN A 159 -1.28 17.03 -0.79
C GLN A 159 -1.71 16.48 0.58
N ARG A 160 -2.81 15.70 0.61
CA ARG A 160 -3.27 15.04 1.85
C ARG A 160 -2.21 14.07 2.41
N VAL A 161 -1.51 13.33 1.56
CA VAL A 161 -0.41 12.45 1.99
C VAL A 161 0.69 13.26 2.68
N GLU A 162 1.15 14.35 2.07
CA GLU A 162 2.29 15.13 2.55
C GLU A 162 1.96 16.01 3.74
N GLU A 163 0.82 16.71 3.70
CA GLU A 163 0.49 17.74 4.70
C GLU A 163 -0.29 17.18 5.90
N HIS A 164 -0.95 16.02 5.76
CA HIS A 164 -1.78 15.46 6.83
C HIS A 164 -1.31 14.06 7.27
N ALA A 165 -1.26 13.08 6.35
CA ALA A 165 -0.98 11.70 6.75
C ALA A 165 0.47 11.50 7.20
N LEU A 166 1.46 12.03 6.47
CA LEU A 166 2.87 11.88 6.78
C LEU A 166 3.29 12.51 8.13
N PRO A 167 2.89 13.73 8.49
CA PRO A 167 3.19 14.29 9.80
C PRO A 167 2.64 13.44 10.95
N LEU A 168 1.41 12.95 10.85
CA LEU A 168 0.78 12.12 11.87
C LEU A 168 1.42 10.73 11.98
N GLU A 169 1.73 10.10 10.83
CA GLU A 169 2.47 8.84 10.81
C GLU A 169 3.90 9.01 11.35
N SER A 170 4.57 10.12 11.03
CA SER A 170 5.91 10.42 11.57
C SER A 170 5.90 10.60 13.08
N ALA A 171 4.88 11.23 13.64
CA ALA A 171 4.72 11.34 15.09
C ALA A 171 4.52 9.95 15.71
N ARG A 172 3.65 9.11 15.11
CA ARG A 172 3.41 7.73 15.56
C ARG A 172 4.67 6.86 15.49
N THR A 173 5.41 6.90 14.39
CA THR A 173 6.61 6.07 14.19
C THR A 173 7.78 6.52 15.06
N LYS A 174 7.90 7.82 15.36
CA LYS A 174 8.88 8.31 16.36
C LYS A 174 8.64 7.71 17.74
N VAL A 175 7.38 7.59 18.16
CA VAL A 175 7.03 6.97 19.43
C VAL A 175 7.27 5.46 19.40
N ALA A 176 6.87 4.78 18.32
CA ALA A 176 6.92 3.32 18.22
C ALA A 176 8.33 2.78 17.90
N TYR A 177 9.12 3.50 17.11
CA TYR A 177 10.39 2.99 16.54
C TYR A 177 11.58 3.94 16.72
N GLY A 178 11.39 5.16 17.25
CA GLY A 178 12.45 6.13 17.48
C GLY A 178 12.84 7.01 16.29
N TRP A 179 12.22 6.83 15.11
CA TRP A 179 12.50 7.62 13.89
C TRP A 179 11.21 8.01 13.15
N PRO A 180 11.26 9.14 12.38
CA PRO A 180 10.09 9.59 11.62
C PRO A 180 9.82 8.68 10.41
N SER A 181 8.58 8.71 9.93
CA SER A 181 8.20 8.10 8.66
C SER A 181 8.62 8.96 7.47
N ALA A 182 8.57 8.37 6.27
CA ALA A 182 8.78 9.06 5.00
C ALA A 182 7.88 8.44 3.92
N VAL A 183 7.53 9.20 2.89
CA VAL A 183 6.88 8.69 1.67
C VAL A 183 7.97 8.33 0.66
N ASN A 184 8.51 7.12 0.76
CA ASN A 184 9.53 6.64 -0.17
C ASN A 184 8.92 5.95 -1.40
N ARG A 185 7.68 5.52 -1.31
CA ARG A 185 6.95 4.82 -2.38
C ARG A 185 5.49 5.20 -2.34
N LEU A 186 4.94 5.39 -3.53
CA LEU A 186 3.55 5.70 -3.75
C LEU A 186 2.97 4.71 -4.77
N LEU A 187 1.78 4.18 -4.51
CA LEU A 187 1.02 3.35 -5.42
C LEU A 187 -0.32 4.04 -5.67
N VAL A 188 -0.66 4.21 -6.93
CA VAL A 188 -1.98 4.70 -7.38
C VAL A 188 -2.62 3.58 -8.19
N LEU A 189 -3.75 3.09 -7.73
CA LEU A 189 -4.56 2.09 -8.43
C LEU A 189 -5.74 2.82 -9.06
N ASN A 190 -5.71 2.96 -10.38
CA ASN A 190 -6.75 3.65 -11.13
C ASN A 190 -7.92 2.73 -11.50
N ALA A 191 -7.67 1.44 -11.60
CA ALA A 191 -8.68 0.43 -11.89
C ALA A 191 -8.26 -0.94 -11.36
N GLU A 192 -9.23 -1.82 -11.16
CA GLU A 192 -9.03 -3.25 -10.87
C GLU A 192 -9.63 -4.08 -12.00
N HIS A 193 -8.78 -4.75 -12.77
CA HIS A 193 -9.22 -5.56 -13.90
C HIS A 193 -9.65 -6.96 -13.53
N GLN A 194 -9.26 -7.44 -12.35
CA GLN A 194 -9.59 -8.78 -11.88
C GLN A 194 -10.88 -8.73 -11.06
N PRO A 195 -12.01 -9.26 -11.57
CA PRO A 195 -13.28 -9.17 -10.88
C PRO A 195 -13.23 -9.74 -9.46
N GLY A 196 -13.75 -8.99 -8.50
CA GLY A 196 -13.81 -9.38 -7.09
C GLY A 196 -12.50 -9.34 -6.31
N ARG A 197 -11.36 -9.00 -6.96
CA ARG A 197 -10.08 -8.89 -6.27
C ARG A 197 -9.99 -7.68 -5.34
N GLY A 198 -10.42 -6.53 -5.79
CA GLY A 198 -10.35 -5.28 -5.06
C GLY A 198 -11.68 -4.92 -4.39
N THR A 199 -11.72 -4.83 -3.07
CA THR A 199 -12.91 -4.40 -2.31
C THR A 199 -12.61 -3.15 -1.50
N VAL A 200 -13.45 -2.12 -1.62
CA VAL A 200 -13.34 -0.87 -0.87
C VAL A 200 -14.57 -0.72 0.02
N LEU A 201 -14.35 -0.72 1.34
CA LEU A 201 -15.37 -0.38 2.34
C LEU A 201 -15.22 1.10 2.69
N LEU A 202 -16.08 1.95 2.12
CA LEU A 202 -16.13 3.37 2.42
C LEU A 202 -17.02 3.58 3.66
N LEU A 203 -16.47 4.24 4.68
CA LEU A 203 -17.20 4.54 5.90
C LEU A 203 -17.69 5.99 5.88
N ARG A 204 -18.94 6.22 6.23
CA ARG A 204 -19.47 7.57 6.47
C ARG A 204 -18.77 8.23 7.66
N GLU A 205 -18.28 7.42 8.57
CA GLU A 205 -17.47 7.84 9.72
C GLU A 205 -16.06 8.28 9.29
N ALA A 206 -15.55 9.34 9.94
CA ALA A 206 -14.15 9.71 9.86
C ALA A 206 -13.33 8.86 10.85
N ILE A 207 -12.46 7.96 10.36
CA ILE A 207 -11.63 7.07 11.18
C ILE A 207 -10.20 6.96 10.65
N GLY A 208 -9.23 6.84 11.55
CA GLY A 208 -7.80 6.80 11.27
C GLY A 208 -7.11 8.08 11.75
N PHE A 209 -6.14 8.58 11.00
CA PHE A 209 -5.48 9.83 11.36
C PHE A 209 -6.46 10.99 11.33
N ARG A 210 -6.73 11.53 12.53
CA ARG A 210 -7.47 12.76 12.79
C ARG A 210 -6.49 13.75 13.43
N ALA A 211 -6.80 15.04 13.45
CA ALA A 211 -6.02 16.00 14.21
C ALA A 211 -5.82 15.47 15.63
N TRP A 212 -4.57 15.50 16.14
CA TRP A 212 -4.25 15.02 17.48
C TRP A 212 -5.00 15.86 18.53
N ILE A 213 -6.18 15.41 18.93
CA ILE A 213 -6.83 15.90 20.12
C ILE A 213 -6.30 15.02 21.25
N HIS A 214 -5.35 15.55 22.01
CA HIS A 214 -4.91 14.93 23.25
C HIS A 214 -6.11 14.85 24.19
N ARG A 215 -6.73 13.67 24.29
CA ARG A 215 -7.72 13.42 25.35
C ARG A 215 -6.95 13.07 26.61
N PRO A 216 -7.12 13.80 27.73
CA PRO A 216 -6.59 13.36 29.02
C PRO A 216 -7.21 11.99 29.34
N GLY A 217 -6.37 10.95 29.43
CA GLY A 217 -6.82 9.58 29.76
C GLY A 217 -6.68 8.55 28.65
N ASP A 218 -6.21 8.89 27.45
CA ASP A 218 -5.89 7.90 26.42
C ASP A 218 -4.72 7.00 26.91
N PRO A 219 -4.88 5.66 26.97
CA PRO A 219 -3.84 4.76 27.42
C PRO A 219 -2.76 4.64 26.33
N GLY A 220 -1.96 5.68 26.18
CA GLY A 220 -0.84 5.76 25.25
C GLY A 220 0.41 5.01 25.71
N ARG A 221 0.28 3.97 26.52
CA ARG A 221 1.41 3.12 26.90
C ARG A 221 0.91 1.71 27.15
N GLY A 222 1.19 0.79 26.25
CA GLY A 222 1.22 -0.60 26.63
C GLY A 222 0.61 -1.61 25.68
N ALA A 223 0.90 -1.59 24.39
CA ALA A 223 0.63 -2.76 23.53
C ALA A 223 1.57 -2.88 22.32
N PHE A 224 2.78 -2.32 22.41
CA PHE A 224 3.84 -2.73 21.48
C PHE A 224 4.97 -3.30 22.34
N GLY A 225 5.11 -4.63 22.29
CA GLY A 225 6.19 -5.35 22.92
C GLY A 225 7.52 -4.66 22.64
N SER A 226 8.35 -4.60 23.69
CA SER A 226 9.70 -4.06 23.68
C SER A 226 10.42 -4.49 22.41
N ALA A 227 10.90 -3.51 21.66
CA ALA A 227 11.81 -3.78 20.55
C ALA A 227 13.03 -4.54 21.10
N PRO A 228 13.51 -5.60 20.42
CA PRO A 228 14.79 -6.19 20.77
C PRO A 228 15.88 -5.16 20.64
N ASP A 229 16.70 -5.07 21.69
CA ASP A 229 17.84 -4.18 21.82
C ASP A 229 18.75 -4.22 20.59
N LYS A 230 19.11 -3.02 20.13
CA LYS A 230 20.28 -2.65 19.34
C LYS A 230 20.63 -3.51 18.12
N MET A 231 20.35 -2.96 16.95
CA MET A 231 21.17 -3.29 15.78
C MET A 231 22.63 -2.96 16.08
N PRO A 232 23.58 -3.89 15.88
CA PRO A 232 24.99 -3.58 15.99
C PRO A 232 25.35 -2.56 14.91
N SER A 233 26.00 -1.47 15.32
CA SER A 233 26.59 -0.48 14.43
C SER A 233 27.63 -1.18 13.55
N GLY A 234 27.23 -1.57 12.35
CA GLY A 234 28.09 -2.17 11.34
C GLY A 234 29.18 -1.19 10.96
N ARG A 235 30.40 -1.47 11.39
CA ARG A 235 31.63 -0.87 10.86
C ARG A 235 31.61 -1.04 9.34
N ARG A 236 31.70 0.06 8.61
CA ARG A 236 31.95 0.02 7.15
C ARG A 236 33.23 -0.80 6.92
N ALA A 237 33.06 -1.98 6.32
CA ALA A 237 34.18 -2.76 5.84
C ALA A 237 34.84 -1.98 4.68
N ARG A 238 36.15 -1.71 4.81
CA ARG A 238 37.01 -1.19 3.74
C ARG A 238 37.05 -2.24 2.62
N PRO A 239 37.02 -1.85 1.34
CA PRO A 239 37.20 -2.77 0.25
C PRO A 239 38.62 -3.36 0.29
N PRO A 240 38.81 -4.66 -0.02
CA PRO A 240 40.14 -5.28 -0.07
C PRO A 240 40.94 -4.70 -1.22
N GLY A 241 42.22 -4.42 -0.94
CA GLY A 241 43.20 -3.90 -1.86
C GLY A 241 43.48 -4.91 -3.02
N ARG A 242 43.72 -4.35 -4.20
CA ARG A 242 44.17 -5.09 -5.38
C ARG A 242 45.52 -5.74 -5.10
N GLY A 243 45.60 -7.05 -5.16
CA GLY A 243 46.84 -7.83 -5.28
C GLY A 243 47.20 -8.11 -6.76
N PRO A 244 48.45 -8.48 -7.09
CA PRO A 244 49.04 -8.33 -8.42
C PRO A 244 48.63 -9.43 -9.42
N ARG A 245 48.66 -9.03 -10.69
CA ARG A 245 48.42 -9.88 -11.88
C ARG A 245 49.50 -10.96 -12.03
N ALA A 246 49.07 -12.17 -12.32
CA ALA A 246 49.88 -13.17 -13.00
C ALA A 246 49.04 -13.87 -14.08
N GLY A 247 49.52 -14.12 -15.16
CA GLY A 247 49.47 -14.26 -16.48
C GLY A 247 49.00 -15.59 -17.06
N THR A 248 48.46 -15.51 -18.26
CA THR A 248 48.47 -16.42 -19.40
C THR A 248 48.05 -17.87 -19.23
N ALA A 249 46.95 -18.25 -19.90
CA ALA A 249 46.93 -19.29 -20.95
C ALA A 249 45.53 -19.49 -21.53
N GLY A 250 45.46 -19.71 -22.80
CA GLY A 250 44.50 -19.60 -23.83
C GLY A 250 43.45 -20.68 -24.02
N GLY A 251 42.47 -20.29 -24.84
CA GLY A 251 41.59 -21.03 -25.73
C GLY A 251 40.25 -21.50 -25.17
N PRO A 252 39.26 -21.82 -26.04
CA PRO A 252 38.83 -21.14 -27.24
C PRO A 252 37.38 -20.54 -27.21
N ALA A 253 37.03 -19.84 -28.25
CA ALA A 253 35.81 -19.08 -28.51
C ALA A 253 34.52 -19.89 -28.42
N SER A 254 33.47 -19.25 -27.88
CA SER A 254 32.07 -19.55 -28.19
C SER A 254 31.27 -18.27 -28.28
N ASP A 255 30.44 -18.21 -29.31
CA ASP A 255 29.65 -17.15 -29.88
C ASP A 255 29.05 -16.12 -28.93
N GLY A 256 29.31 -14.87 -29.23
CA GLY A 256 28.72 -13.69 -28.59
C GLY A 256 27.40 -13.29 -29.21
N GLY A 257 26.34 -13.40 -28.45
CA GLY A 257 25.10 -12.68 -28.70
C GLY A 257 25.19 -11.29 -28.05
N GLU A 258 25.39 -10.27 -28.86
CA GLU A 258 25.37 -8.87 -28.41
C GLU A 258 23.98 -8.45 -27.96
N PHE A 259 23.79 -8.22 -26.66
CA PHE A 259 22.68 -7.43 -26.15
C PHE A 259 22.99 -5.94 -26.35
N ARG A 260 22.42 -5.34 -27.39
CA ARG A 260 22.38 -3.88 -27.52
C ARG A 260 21.28 -3.32 -26.63
N LEU A 261 21.67 -2.54 -25.65
CA LEU A 261 20.78 -1.64 -24.91
C LEU A 261 20.33 -0.52 -25.87
N CYS A 262 19.03 -0.46 -26.20
CA CYS A 262 18.43 0.68 -26.88
C CYS A 262 18.47 1.91 -25.95
N ARG A 263 19.35 2.85 -26.25
CA ARG A 263 19.20 4.27 -25.89
C ARG A 263 18.44 4.89 -27.04
N ASP A 264 17.19 5.34 -26.79
CA ASP A 264 16.57 6.60 -27.21
C ASP A 264 15.05 6.44 -27.23
N HIS A 265 14.42 7.19 -26.35
CA HIS A 265 12.97 7.25 -26.16
C HIS A 265 12.20 8.03 -27.24
N GLN A 266 12.83 8.41 -28.36
CA GLN A 266 12.17 9.23 -29.39
C GLN A 266 11.69 8.48 -30.63
N ASP A 267 12.08 7.24 -30.84
CA ASP A 267 11.70 6.51 -32.08
C ASP A 267 10.47 5.61 -31.98
N LEU A 268 9.83 5.49 -30.82
CA LEU A 268 8.62 4.66 -30.68
C LEU A 268 7.32 5.33 -31.16
N ALA A 269 7.31 6.64 -31.40
CA ALA A 269 6.10 7.38 -31.84
C ALA A 269 5.84 7.32 -33.35
N ALA A 270 6.83 6.93 -34.15
CA ALA A 270 6.70 6.97 -35.62
C ALA A 270 6.33 5.63 -36.29
N ALA A 271 6.43 4.51 -35.56
CA ALA A 271 6.19 3.17 -36.11
C ALA A 271 4.74 2.67 -36.00
N THR A 272 3.87 3.38 -35.27
CA THR A 272 2.50 2.90 -34.92
C THR A 272 1.39 3.41 -35.85
N MET A 273 1.70 4.16 -36.91
CA MET A 273 0.68 4.73 -37.80
C MET A 273 0.60 4.10 -39.20
N ARG A 274 1.12 2.92 -39.46
CA ARG A 274 0.85 2.23 -40.72
C ARG A 274 0.51 0.77 -40.47
N SER A 275 -0.75 0.48 -40.58
CA SER A 275 -1.45 -0.82 -40.65
C SER A 275 -2.40 -1.08 -39.48
N ALA A 276 -3.58 -0.51 -39.55
CA ALA A 276 -4.72 -0.96 -38.78
C ALA A 276 -5.89 -1.22 -39.75
N ALA A 277 -6.15 -2.48 -40.02
CA ALA A 277 -7.48 -2.94 -40.44
C ALA A 277 -8.38 -3.05 -39.18
N PRO A 278 -9.66 -2.67 -39.23
CA PRO A 278 -10.52 -2.63 -38.06
C PRO A 278 -10.96 -4.05 -37.64
N GLY A 279 -10.77 -4.41 -36.37
CA GLY A 279 -11.52 -5.51 -35.76
C GLY A 279 -10.76 -6.64 -35.08
N ARG A 280 -9.66 -6.40 -34.36
CA ARG A 280 -9.18 -7.39 -33.36
C ARG A 280 -8.55 -6.68 -32.15
N PRO A 281 -8.87 -7.10 -30.90
CA PRO A 281 -8.21 -6.56 -29.70
C PRO A 281 -6.76 -7.02 -29.66
N ILE A 282 -5.86 -6.07 -29.35
CA ILE A 282 -4.43 -6.34 -29.14
C ILE A 282 -4.29 -6.99 -27.76
N GLN A 283 -3.95 -8.27 -27.73
CA GLN A 283 -3.46 -8.92 -26.52
C GLN A 283 -1.96 -8.60 -26.38
N CYS A 284 -1.60 -7.78 -25.40
CA CYS A 284 -0.22 -7.69 -24.93
C CYS A 284 0.10 -8.96 -24.13
N VAL A 285 0.91 -9.85 -24.73
CA VAL A 285 1.53 -10.96 -24.03
C VAL A 285 2.90 -10.49 -23.55
N CYS A 286 3.03 -10.15 -22.27
CA CYS A 286 4.32 -10.09 -21.61
C CYS A 286 4.77 -11.53 -21.30
N ARG A 287 5.86 -11.95 -21.91
CA ARG A 287 6.68 -13.10 -21.45
C ARG A 287 7.73 -12.62 -20.46
#